data_964bc9df40abe7f2633b85f652b213e0
#
_entry.id   964bc9df40abe7f2633b85f652b213e0
#
_cell.length_a   1.000
_cell.length_b   1.000
_cell.length_c   1.000
_cell.angle_alpha   90.00
_cell.angle_beta   90.00
_cell.angle_gamma   90.00
#
_symmetry.space_group_name_H-M   'P 1'
#
loop_
_entity.id
_entity.type
_entity.pdbx_description
1 polymer ?
#
loop_
_entity_poly.entity_id
_entity_poly.type
_entity_poly.pdbx_seq_one_letter_code
_entity_poly.pdbx_strand_id
1 'polypeptide(L)'
;MRLLVYSLLAFGALIGWTRCQDAGAAPSENPAAVTTDKFTPDWASLEKVKEDPEWFADSKLGIYAHWGPYTVAAYGSEWYPRNMYVKGSREYEHHKKTFGDQSEYGYHDLIPQFTAEKFDVEEWAELMQDAGAKWGGPVAQHHDGFALWDSEVNPWNAGDMGPKRDITGELAAALRKRDMKLITSFHHARNLQRNAGDKEHWEGWSSHFPYHPDWATSSTEDPARWLYGNVPAEEWHPYWKDQLVEVIDKYEPDVIWFDVWLNMIPEQYRQEFCAYYLNHAKERGKEVVIAHKKADLPLEVSILDIEQGGKKDVSERVWLTDITLSNQSWSYVEGQTYKDPKLVIRNFIDVISKNGVVLLNISPMADGSVPMAQQKVLREMGAWLKKYDEAVYGTRARMEYGFGSAKAKDGKYGGQTATVQYSGSDVRFTESKDKKAIYVFFLGKPTSGKANLKSLSAINYPPEFPIKRVTLLGADKELEYAFNDHDNYIVLPEDGLDETATVVKIEME
;
A
#
# COMPACT_ATOMS: atom_id res chain seq x y z
N MET A 1 13.87 -66.38 -10.31
CA MET A 1 14.86 -67.48 -10.16
C MET A 1 16.15 -66.86 -9.69
N ARG A 2 16.63 -67.30 -8.50
CA ARG A 2 17.91 -67.04 -7.77
C ARG A 2 18.09 -65.59 -7.25
N LEU A 3 17.92 -65.22 -5.96
CA LEU A 3 18.42 -65.72 -4.63
C LEU A 3 19.94 -65.85 -4.54
N LEU A 4 20.52 -65.09 -3.60
CA LEU A 4 21.60 -65.44 -2.65
C LEU A 4 22.16 -64.07 -2.09
N VAL A 5 22.08 -63.67 -0.87
CA VAL A 5 22.29 -64.13 0.52
C VAL A 5 23.78 -64.13 0.95
N TYR A 6 24.03 -63.51 2.12
CA TYR A 6 25.15 -63.55 3.09
C TYR A 6 26.37 -62.64 2.82
N SER A 7 27.09 -62.04 3.78
CA SER A 7 27.32 -62.38 5.21
C SER A 7 27.84 -61.19 6.02
N LEU A 8 27.58 -61.26 7.32
CA LEU A 8 28.20 -60.50 8.44
C LEU A 8 29.73 -60.72 8.54
N LEU A 9 30.44 -59.76 9.09
CA LEU A 9 31.54 -60.00 10.02
C LEU A 9 31.64 -58.84 11.02
N ALA A 10 31.48 -59.15 12.28
CA ALA A 10 31.77 -58.34 13.45
C ALA A 10 33.23 -58.53 13.87
N PHE A 11 33.89 -57.46 14.32
CA PHE A 11 35.04 -57.57 15.24
C PHE A 11 34.95 -56.45 16.29
N GLY A 12 34.87 -56.90 17.53
CA GLY A 12 34.94 -56.07 18.70
C GLY A 12 36.37 -55.88 19.21
N ALA A 13 36.67 -54.83 19.85
CA ALA A 13 37.74 -54.74 20.82
C ALA A 13 37.42 -53.66 21.90
N LEU A 14 37.73 -54.03 23.10
CA LEU A 14 37.36 -53.44 24.38
C LEU A 14 38.28 -52.27 24.82
N ILE A 15 37.71 -51.47 25.74
CA ILE A 15 38.31 -50.86 26.96
C ILE A 15 38.97 -49.49 26.86
N GLY A 16 38.39 -48.56 27.64
CA GLY A 16 39.03 -47.32 28.05
C GLY A 16 38.06 -46.43 28.84
N TRP A 17 37.82 -46.75 30.14
CA TRP A 17 37.10 -45.87 31.06
C TRP A 17 38.03 -44.72 31.48
N THR A 18 37.63 -43.47 31.16
CA THR A 18 38.08 -42.29 31.89
C THR A 18 36.89 -41.48 32.29
N ARG A 19 36.67 -41.39 33.60
CA ARG A 19 35.72 -40.47 34.22
C ARG A 19 36.16 -39.02 33.93
N CYS A 20 35.28 -38.23 33.34
CA CYS A 20 35.29 -36.77 33.49
C CYS A 20 33.99 -36.35 34.16
N GLN A 21 34.18 -35.47 35.13
CA GLN A 21 33.21 -34.98 36.09
C GLN A 21 32.10 -34.17 35.43
N ASP A 22 30.92 -34.28 36.04
CA ASP A 22 29.73 -33.49 35.77
C ASP A 22 30.03 -31.99 35.83
N ALA A 23 29.91 -31.32 34.69
CA ALA A 23 29.62 -29.88 34.63
C ALA A 23 28.12 -29.73 34.45
N GLY A 24 27.46 -29.24 35.47
CA GLY A 24 26.03 -29.03 35.49
C GLY A 24 25.54 -28.20 34.30
N ALA A 25 24.68 -28.80 33.47
CA ALA A 25 23.92 -28.08 32.48
C ALA A 25 22.94 -27.14 33.21
N ALA A 26 23.06 -25.85 32.95
CA ALA A 26 22.04 -24.87 33.33
C ALA A 26 20.70 -25.29 32.73
N PRO A 27 19.58 -25.09 33.43
CA PRO A 27 18.26 -25.39 32.88
C PRO A 27 18.07 -24.50 31.68
N SER A 28 17.75 -25.12 30.53
CA SER A 28 17.25 -24.44 29.34
C SER A 28 15.99 -23.66 29.75
N GLU A 29 16.05 -22.34 29.70
CA GLU A 29 14.85 -21.53 29.79
C GLU A 29 13.86 -22.03 28.72
N ASN A 30 12.79 -22.60 29.16
CA ASN A 30 11.63 -22.88 28.33
C ASN A 30 11.23 -21.54 27.66
N PRO A 31 11.11 -21.46 26.34
CA PRO A 31 10.55 -20.26 25.74
C PRO A 31 9.19 -20.05 26.39
N ALA A 32 9.01 -18.88 26.99
CA ALA A 32 7.77 -18.49 27.64
C ALA A 32 6.61 -18.87 26.73
N ALA A 33 5.70 -19.68 27.24
CA ALA A 33 4.48 -20.02 26.52
C ALA A 33 3.79 -18.71 26.14
N VAL A 34 3.79 -18.39 24.84
CA VAL A 34 3.02 -17.29 24.29
C VAL A 34 1.58 -17.59 24.66
N THR A 35 1.03 -16.87 25.61
CA THR A 35 -0.37 -16.96 25.99
C THR A 35 -1.18 -16.54 24.76
N THR A 36 -1.70 -17.52 24.05
CA THR A 36 -2.45 -17.34 22.82
C THR A 36 -3.92 -17.06 23.15
N ASP A 37 -4.21 -15.94 23.79
CA ASP A 37 -5.57 -15.43 23.77
C ASP A 37 -5.90 -15.02 22.35
N LYS A 38 -6.66 -15.84 21.64
CA LYS A 38 -7.15 -15.54 20.30
C LYS A 38 -8.10 -14.35 20.34
N PHE A 39 -8.06 -13.53 19.31
CA PHE A 39 -9.06 -12.48 19.10
C PHE A 39 -10.41 -13.14 18.79
N THR A 40 -11.44 -12.70 19.46
CA THR A 40 -12.84 -13.05 19.15
C THR A 40 -13.43 -12.01 18.19
N PRO A 41 -14.46 -12.35 17.38
CA PRO A 41 -15.07 -11.43 16.42
C PRO A 41 -16.00 -10.43 17.09
N ASP A 42 -15.44 -9.61 17.97
CA ASP A 42 -16.07 -8.48 18.63
C ASP A 42 -15.05 -7.35 18.84
N TRP A 43 -15.50 -6.10 18.79
CA TRP A 43 -14.61 -4.96 18.88
C TRP A 43 -13.83 -4.89 20.19
N ALA A 44 -14.44 -5.26 21.32
CA ALA A 44 -13.76 -5.22 22.61
C ALA A 44 -12.55 -6.17 22.70
N SER A 45 -12.58 -7.28 21.93
CA SER A 45 -11.43 -8.17 21.76
C SER A 45 -10.43 -7.62 20.76
N LEU A 46 -10.91 -7.14 19.61
CA LEU A 46 -10.09 -6.69 18.49
C LEU A 46 -9.29 -5.40 18.82
N GLU A 47 -9.89 -4.47 19.56
CA GLU A 47 -9.25 -3.21 20.01
C GLU A 47 -8.06 -3.44 21.00
N LYS A 48 -7.83 -4.69 21.42
CA LYS A 48 -6.63 -5.06 22.18
C LYS A 48 -5.36 -5.10 21.32
N VAL A 49 -5.47 -4.97 20.00
CA VAL A 49 -4.36 -4.64 19.10
C VAL A 49 -3.97 -3.19 19.36
N LYS A 50 -3.06 -2.96 20.31
CA LYS A 50 -2.81 -1.64 20.88
C LYS A 50 -1.91 -0.73 20.07
N GLU A 51 -1.08 -1.28 19.19
CA GLU A 51 -0.01 -0.52 18.54
C GLU A 51 0.02 -0.83 17.04
N ASP A 52 0.22 0.21 16.25
CA ASP A 52 0.46 0.08 14.82
C ASP A 52 1.85 -0.59 14.63
N PRO A 53 2.01 -1.58 13.73
CA PRO A 53 3.28 -2.26 13.53
C PRO A 53 4.41 -1.27 13.21
N GLU A 54 5.52 -1.36 13.95
CA GLU A 54 6.66 -0.44 13.79
C GLU A 54 7.23 -0.49 12.37
N TRP A 55 7.28 -1.67 11.77
CA TRP A 55 7.74 -1.85 10.40
C TRP A 55 6.94 -1.01 9.39
N PHE A 56 5.63 -0.80 9.63
CA PHE A 56 4.79 -0.02 8.73
C PHE A 56 5.15 1.47 8.80
N ALA A 57 5.32 2.00 10.01
CA ALA A 57 5.80 3.36 10.21
C ALA A 57 7.21 3.58 9.64
N ASP A 58 8.08 2.57 9.68
CA ASP A 58 9.46 2.62 9.16
C ASP A 58 9.51 2.59 7.64
N SER A 59 8.57 1.91 7.01
CA SER A 59 8.57 1.63 5.57
C SER A 59 8.30 2.84 4.68
N LYS A 60 7.55 3.81 5.13
CA LYS A 60 7.18 5.09 4.48
C LYS A 60 6.49 4.99 3.12
N LEU A 61 6.83 4.01 2.28
CA LEU A 61 6.37 3.88 0.91
C LEU A 61 5.96 2.45 0.56
N GLY A 62 4.73 2.30 0.07
CA GLY A 62 4.25 1.12 -0.65
C GLY A 62 3.81 1.48 -2.06
N ILE A 63 3.74 0.48 -2.93
CA ILE A 63 3.23 0.63 -4.30
C ILE A 63 2.17 -0.44 -4.58
N TYR A 64 1.04 -0.03 -5.15
CA TYR A 64 0.01 -0.95 -5.62
C TYR A 64 -0.42 -0.64 -7.05
N ALA A 65 -1.02 -1.60 -7.73
CA ALA A 65 -1.37 -1.49 -9.14
C ALA A 65 -2.87 -1.57 -9.34
N HIS A 66 -3.49 -0.50 -9.86
CA HIS A 66 -4.84 -0.56 -10.41
C HIS A 66 -4.79 -1.18 -11.81
N TRP A 67 -4.97 -2.48 -11.87
CA TRP A 67 -4.85 -3.29 -13.07
C TRP A 67 -5.85 -4.45 -13.05
N GLY A 68 -6.52 -4.69 -14.15
CA GLY A 68 -7.57 -5.70 -14.26
C GLY A 68 -8.31 -5.57 -15.59
N PRO A 69 -9.38 -6.34 -15.83
CA PRO A 69 -10.15 -6.29 -17.08
C PRO A 69 -10.70 -4.91 -17.45
N TYR A 70 -10.90 -4.03 -16.47
CA TYR A 70 -11.31 -2.63 -16.71
C TYR A 70 -10.27 -1.82 -17.50
N THR A 71 -9.01 -2.30 -17.61
CA THR A 71 -7.97 -1.65 -18.42
C THR A 71 -8.04 -2.00 -19.91
N VAL A 72 -8.85 -3.00 -20.29
CA VAL A 72 -9.01 -3.42 -21.69
C VAL A 72 -9.58 -2.29 -22.54
N ALA A 73 -10.60 -1.60 -22.02
CA ALA A 73 -11.20 -0.47 -22.74
C ALA A 73 -10.28 0.75 -22.84
N ALA A 74 -9.29 0.87 -21.96
CA ALA A 74 -8.34 1.99 -21.85
C ALA A 74 -9.03 3.37 -21.93
N TYR A 75 -10.26 3.50 -21.43
CA TYR A 75 -11.11 4.66 -21.58
C TYR A 75 -11.83 5.03 -20.28
N GLY A 76 -11.98 6.32 -20.02
CA GLY A 76 -12.69 6.82 -18.87
C GLY A 76 -11.88 6.72 -17.58
N SER A 77 -12.03 5.62 -16.87
CA SER A 77 -11.28 5.31 -15.64
C SER A 77 -11.51 3.84 -15.23
N GLU A 78 -11.00 3.45 -14.07
CA GLU A 78 -11.30 2.19 -13.37
C GLU A 78 -12.81 1.99 -13.10
N TRP A 79 -13.60 3.03 -13.25
CA TRP A 79 -15.06 3.00 -13.16
C TRP A 79 -15.75 2.59 -14.48
N TYR A 80 -14.98 2.30 -15.53
CA TYR A 80 -15.55 1.87 -16.82
C TYR A 80 -16.56 0.72 -16.70
N PRO A 81 -16.34 -0.32 -15.87
CA PRO A 81 -17.29 -1.43 -15.71
C PRO A 81 -18.70 -0.98 -15.29
N ARG A 82 -18.77 0.04 -14.44
CA ARG A 82 -20.04 0.65 -14.05
C ARG A 82 -20.58 1.60 -15.12
N ASN A 83 -19.71 2.53 -15.56
CA ASN A 83 -20.16 3.66 -16.37
C ASN A 83 -20.59 3.25 -17.77
N MET A 84 -20.08 2.12 -18.31
CA MET A 84 -20.56 1.57 -19.56
C MET A 84 -22.05 1.16 -19.52
N TYR A 85 -22.63 1.01 -18.33
CA TYR A 85 -24.04 0.72 -18.10
C TYR A 85 -24.86 1.94 -17.63
N VAL A 86 -24.26 3.11 -17.49
CA VAL A 86 -24.98 4.36 -17.15
C VAL A 86 -25.37 5.07 -18.44
N LYS A 87 -26.65 5.07 -18.78
CA LYS A 87 -27.16 5.66 -20.02
C LYS A 87 -26.79 7.14 -20.14
N GLY A 88 -26.22 7.51 -21.29
CA GLY A 88 -25.80 8.90 -21.57
C GLY A 88 -24.45 9.28 -20.98
N SER A 89 -23.76 8.39 -20.28
CA SER A 89 -22.36 8.61 -19.92
C SER A 89 -21.46 8.51 -21.16
N ARG A 90 -20.30 9.11 -21.12
CA ARG A 90 -19.31 9.02 -22.20
C ARG A 90 -18.81 7.57 -22.37
N GLU A 91 -18.71 6.81 -21.29
CA GLU A 91 -18.32 5.40 -21.30
C GLU A 91 -19.40 4.51 -21.91
N TYR A 92 -20.68 4.82 -21.69
CA TYR A 92 -21.82 4.13 -22.34
C TYR A 92 -21.77 4.29 -23.84
N GLU A 93 -21.61 5.53 -24.34
CA GLU A 93 -21.56 5.82 -25.78
C GLU A 93 -20.27 5.26 -26.43
N HIS A 94 -19.15 5.33 -25.70
CA HIS A 94 -17.89 4.72 -26.15
C HIS A 94 -18.03 3.21 -26.30
N HIS A 95 -18.59 2.53 -25.29
CA HIS A 95 -18.79 1.08 -25.31
C HIS A 95 -19.64 0.66 -26.52
N LYS A 96 -20.80 1.31 -26.67
CA LYS A 96 -21.73 1.03 -27.78
C LYS A 96 -21.08 1.21 -29.15
N LYS A 97 -20.23 2.20 -29.30
CA LYS A 97 -19.53 2.48 -30.55
C LYS A 97 -18.39 1.49 -30.83
N THR A 98 -17.68 1.07 -29.79
CA THR A 98 -16.41 0.32 -29.92
C THR A 98 -16.62 -1.19 -29.86
N PHE A 99 -17.50 -1.65 -28.95
CA PHE A 99 -17.69 -3.07 -28.64
C PHE A 99 -19.08 -3.58 -29.05
N GLY A 100 -20.12 -2.73 -29.04
CA GLY A 100 -21.50 -3.10 -29.34
C GLY A 100 -22.48 -2.64 -28.26
N ASP A 101 -23.76 -3.00 -28.46
CA ASP A 101 -24.78 -2.69 -27.44
C ASP A 101 -24.57 -3.51 -26.17
N GLN A 102 -24.81 -2.91 -25.01
CA GLN A 102 -24.61 -3.53 -23.71
C GLN A 102 -25.48 -4.78 -23.46
N SER A 103 -26.53 -4.96 -24.24
CA SER A 103 -27.35 -6.18 -24.23
C SER A 103 -26.71 -7.36 -24.99
N GLU A 104 -25.80 -7.07 -25.93
CA GLU A 104 -25.12 -8.06 -26.77
C GLU A 104 -23.67 -8.26 -26.36
N TYR A 105 -23.04 -7.21 -25.85
CA TYR A 105 -21.64 -7.21 -25.41
C TYR A 105 -21.53 -6.53 -24.04
N GLY A 106 -21.42 -7.33 -23.00
CA GLY A 106 -21.35 -6.86 -21.61
C GLY A 106 -19.92 -6.74 -21.10
N TYR A 107 -19.76 -6.30 -19.85
CA TYR A 107 -18.45 -6.20 -19.23
C TYR A 107 -17.72 -7.56 -19.16
N HIS A 108 -18.45 -8.64 -18.91
CA HIS A 108 -17.88 -9.99 -18.87
C HIS A 108 -17.24 -10.43 -20.19
N ASP A 109 -17.63 -9.87 -21.32
CA ASP A 109 -17.03 -10.14 -22.64
C ASP A 109 -15.67 -9.43 -22.82
N LEU A 110 -15.34 -8.44 -22.00
CA LEU A 110 -14.01 -7.82 -21.97
C LEU A 110 -12.99 -8.67 -21.19
N ILE A 111 -13.44 -9.49 -20.23
CA ILE A 111 -12.56 -10.28 -19.36
C ILE A 111 -11.61 -11.20 -20.15
N PRO A 112 -12.04 -11.95 -21.18
CA PRO A 112 -11.14 -12.77 -21.99
C PRO A 112 -10.08 -11.97 -22.76
N GLN A 113 -10.28 -10.66 -22.96
CA GLN A 113 -9.32 -9.79 -23.64
C GLN A 113 -8.25 -9.23 -22.71
N PHE A 114 -8.41 -9.39 -21.39
CA PHE A 114 -7.40 -9.10 -20.39
C PHE A 114 -6.40 -10.26 -20.37
N THR A 115 -5.43 -10.24 -21.28
CA THR A 115 -4.52 -11.38 -21.51
C THR A 115 -3.21 -11.32 -20.74
N ALA A 116 -2.81 -10.14 -20.32
CA ALA A 116 -1.55 -9.92 -19.57
C ALA A 116 -0.30 -10.53 -20.26
N GLU A 117 -0.27 -10.55 -21.60
CA GLU A 117 0.79 -11.27 -22.36
C GLU A 117 2.19 -10.68 -22.18
N LYS A 118 2.30 -9.44 -21.68
CA LYS A 118 3.56 -8.77 -21.36
C LYS A 118 3.78 -8.62 -19.86
N PHE A 119 2.96 -9.25 -19.03
CA PHE A 119 3.15 -9.20 -17.59
C PHE A 119 4.39 -10.00 -17.18
N ASP A 120 5.45 -9.29 -16.84
CA ASP A 120 6.64 -9.83 -16.22
C ASP A 120 6.66 -9.46 -14.74
N VAL A 121 6.43 -10.44 -13.89
CA VAL A 121 6.32 -10.24 -12.44
C VAL A 121 7.63 -9.80 -11.80
N GLU A 122 8.77 -10.28 -12.33
CA GLU A 122 10.09 -9.89 -11.81
C GLU A 122 10.38 -8.42 -12.18
N GLU A 123 10.02 -7.99 -13.40
CA GLU A 123 10.14 -6.57 -13.81
C GLU A 123 9.27 -5.64 -12.92
N TRP A 124 8.04 -6.05 -12.61
CA TRP A 124 7.19 -5.27 -11.72
C TRP A 124 7.76 -5.16 -10.31
N ALA A 125 8.20 -6.26 -9.74
CA ALA A 125 8.77 -6.28 -8.38
C ALA A 125 10.10 -5.49 -8.33
N GLU A 126 10.93 -5.58 -9.37
CA GLU A 126 12.15 -4.77 -9.50
C GLU A 126 11.81 -3.28 -9.62
N LEU A 127 10.83 -2.90 -10.43
CA LEU A 127 10.41 -1.51 -10.59
C LEU A 127 9.88 -0.92 -9.27
N MET A 128 9.10 -1.68 -8.49
CA MET A 128 8.65 -1.27 -7.16
C MET A 128 9.82 -1.10 -6.19
N GLN A 129 10.79 -2.02 -6.20
CA GLN A 129 12.00 -1.93 -5.38
C GLN A 129 12.87 -0.74 -5.81
N ASP A 130 13.10 -0.55 -7.12
CA ASP A 130 13.84 0.57 -7.67
C ASP A 130 13.22 1.93 -7.31
N ALA A 131 11.90 1.99 -7.22
CA ALA A 131 11.18 3.18 -6.76
C ALA A 131 11.35 3.46 -5.24
N GLY A 132 11.96 2.53 -4.49
CA GLY A 132 12.20 2.64 -3.05
C GLY A 132 11.07 2.07 -2.20
N ALA A 133 10.06 1.41 -2.77
CA ALA A 133 8.99 0.80 -1.98
C ALA A 133 9.52 -0.31 -1.08
N LYS A 134 8.92 -0.44 0.11
CA LYS A 134 9.21 -1.50 1.08
C LYS A 134 8.13 -2.58 1.09
N TRP A 135 7.02 -2.31 0.46
CA TRP A 135 5.90 -3.21 0.27
C TRP A 135 5.18 -2.87 -1.03
N GLY A 136 4.52 -3.86 -1.60
CA GLY A 136 3.79 -3.66 -2.85
C GLY A 136 2.79 -4.78 -3.09
N GLY A 137 2.00 -4.65 -4.17
CA GLY A 137 1.03 -5.68 -4.54
C GLY A 137 -0.03 -5.21 -5.53
N PRO A 138 -0.99 -6.06 -5.86
CA PRO A 138 -2.07 -5.71 -6.75
C PRO A 138 -3.24 -5.05 -6.01
N VAL A 139 -4.11 -4.36 -6.74
CA VAL A 139 -5.53 -4.32 -6.40
C VAL A 139 -6.06 -5.73 -6.67
N ALA A 140 -6.11 -6.56 -5.63
CA ALA A 140 -6.44 -7.99 -5.76
C ALA A 140 -7.85 -8.19 -6.32
N GLN A 141 -8.79 -7.33 -5.94
CA GLN A 141 -10.13 -7.29 -6.52
C GLN A 141 -10.70 -5.87 -6.48
N HIS A 142 -11.00 -5.32 -7.66
CA HIS A 142 -11.66 -4.03 -7.78
C HIS A 142 -13.20 -4.19 -7.70
N HIS A 143 -13.92 -3.09 -7.82
CA HIS A 143 -15.40 -3.08 -7.85
C HIS A 143 -15.99 -3.86 -9.03
N ASP A 144 -15.22 -4.19 -10.05
CA ASP A 144 -15.64 -5.00 -11.19
C ASP A 144 -15.89 -6.47 -10.85
N GLY A 145 -15.46 -6.91 -9.65
CA GLY A 145 -15.70 -8.26 -9.17
C GLY A 145 -14.71 -9.31 -9.66
N PHE A 146 -13.74 -8.95 -10.49
CA PHE A 146 -12.73 -9.88 -11.02
C PHE A 146 -11.57 -10.04 -10.03
N ALA A 147 -11.26 -11.28 -9.66
CA ALA A 147 -10.18 -11.65 -8.73
C ALA A 147 -8.85 -11.82 -9.47
N LEU A 148 -7.80 -11.12 -9.06
CA LEU A 148 -6.45 -11.25 -9.64
C LEU A 148 -5.63 -12.40 -9.02
N TRP A 149 -6.28 -13.45 -8.55
CA TRP A 149 -5.63 -14.66 -8.04
C TRP A 149 -6.36 -15.91 -8.56
N ASP A 150 -5.75 -17.07 -8.43
CA ASP A 150 -6.35 -18.37 -8.70
C ASP A 150 -7.32 -18.72 -7.56
N SER A 151 -8.61 -18.42 -7.74
CA SER A 151 -9.64 -18.51 -6.72
C SER A 151 -10.51 -19.75 -6.86
N GLU A 152 -10.68 -20.47 -5.74
CA GLU A 152 -11.67 -21.54 -5.62
C GLU A 152 -13.05 -21.01 -5.16
N VAL A 153 -13.09 -19.76 -4.70
CA VAL A 153 -14.30 -19.10 -4.17
C VAL A 153 -14.98 -18.25 -5.25
N ASN A 154 -14.21 -17.43 -5.98
CA ASN A 154 -14.72 -16.52 -6.98
C ASN A 154 -14.62 -17.13 -8.40
N PRO A 155 -15.74 -17.41 -9.07
CA PRO A 155 -15.71 -18.00 -10.43
C PRO A 155 -15.17 -17.03 -11.50
N TRP A 156 -15.00 -15.74 -11.18
CA TRP A 156 -14.42 -14.74 -12.05
C TRP A 156 -13.03 -14.39 -11.60
N ASN A 157 -12.03 -15.18 -11.99
CA ASN A 157 -10.68 -15.08 -11.49
C ASN A 157 -9.62 -15.24 -12.60
N ALA A 158 -8.42 -14.72 -12.32
CA ALA A 158 -7.30 -14.69 -13.25
C ALA A 158 -6.65 -16.07 -13.49
N GLY A 159 -6.85 -17.05 -12.62
CA GLY A 159 -6.40 -18.43 -12.81
C GLY A 159 -7.15 -19.14 -13.93
N ASP A 160 -8.46 -18.92 -14.01
CA ASP A 160 -9.34 -19.59 -14.96
C ASP A 160 -9.58 -18.78 -16.24
N MET A 161 -9.57 -17.45 -16.15
CA MET A 161 -9.98 -16.54 -17.24
C MET A 161 -8.90 -15.51 -17.55
N GLY A 162 -9.00 -14.91 -18.72
CA GLY A 162 -8.07 -13.87 -19.16
C GLY A 162 -6.62 -14.37 -19.19
N PRO A 163 -5.75 -13.93 -18.28
CA PRO A 163 -4.33 -14.29 -18.28
C PRO A 163 -4.04 -15.76 -17.96
N LYS A 164 -4.99 -16.44 -17.30
CA LYS A 164 -4.85 -17.82 -16.81
C LYS A 164 -3.57 -18.00 -15.96
N ARG A 165 -3.40 -17.08 -15.03
CA ARG A 165 -2.25 -16.96 -14.12
C ARG A 165 -2.71 -16.52 -12.74
N ASP A 166 -2.02 -17.02 -11.71
CA ASP A 166 -2.16 -16.52 -10.33
C ASP A 166 -1.34 -15.25 -10.13
N ILE A 167 -1.86 -14.12 -10.61
CA ILE A 167 -1.17 -12.81 -10.58
C ILE A 167 -0.75 -12.43 -9.15
N THR A 168 -1.65 -12.59 -8.19
CA THR A 168 -1.38 -12.23 -6.78
C THR A 168 -0.31 -13.14 -6.18
N GLY A 169 -0.38 -14.44 -6.42
CA GLY A 169 0.60 -15.39 -5.92
C GLY A 169 1.99 -15.19 -6.54
N GLU A 170 2.05 -14.98 -7.86
CA GLU A 170 3.31 -14.68 -8.55
C GLU A 170 3.95 -13.40 -8.01
N LEU A 171 3.16 -12.32 -7.83
CA LEU A 171 3.68 -11.05 -7.31
C LEU A 171 4.10 -11.17 -5.84
N ALA A 172 3.34 -11.89 -5.02
CA ALA A 172 3.72 -12.19 -3.64
C ALA A 172 5.08 -12.89 -3.55
N ALA A 173 5.32 -13.88 -4.41
CA ALA A 173 6.58 -14.60 -4.47
C ALA A 173 7.75 -13.70 -4.92
N ALA A 174 7.55 -12.88 -5.95
CA ALA A 174 8.57 -11.98 -6.48
C ALA A 174 8.96 -10.85 -5.49
N LEU A 175 7.98 -10.31 -4.75
CA LEU A 175 8.21 -9.30 -3.72
C LEU A 175 8.99 -9.90 -2.54
N ARG A 176 8.63 -11.09 -2.06
CA ARG A 176 9.32 -11.77 -0.96
C ARG A 176 10.78 -12.11 -1.26
N LYS A 177 11.11 -12.46 -2.51
CA LYS A 177 12.52 -12.63 -2.93
C LYS A 177 13.35 -11.35 -2.76
N ARG A 178 12.72 -10.20 -2.66
CA ARG A 178 13.32 -8.87 -2.50
C ARG A 178 13.16 -8.30 -1.09
N ASP A 179 12.79 -9.13 -0.12
CA ASP A 179 12.49 -8.73 1.25
C ASP A 179 11.40 -7.63 1.35
N MET A 180 10.52 -7.58 0.36
CA MET A 180 9.38 -6.68 0.33
C MET A 180 8.13 -7.36 0.88
N LYS A 181 7.31 -6.59 1.58
CA LYS A 181 6.03 -7.05 2.12
C LYS A 181 4.92 -6.97 1.07
N LEU A 182 3.87 -7.77 1.27
CA LEU A 182 2.74 -7.86 0.35
C LEU A 182 1.56 -7.02 0.84
N ILE A 183 1.00 -6.18 -0.04
CA ILE A 183 -0.35 -5.65 0.09
C ILE A 183 -1.30 -6.37 -0.87
N THR A 184 -2.51 -6.63 -0.39
CA THR A 184 -3.67 -6.95 -1.24
C THR A 184 -4.78 -5.93 -0.95
N SER A 185 -5.32 -5.30 -1.98
CA SER A 185 -6.39 -4.33 -1.79
C SER A 185 -7.71 -4.78 -2.38
N PHE A 186 -8.80 -4.43 -1.70
CA PHE A 186 -10.15 -4.92 -1.98
C PHE A 186 -11.17 -3.80 -2.06
N HIS A 187 -11.95 -3.79 -3.14
CA HIS A 187 -13.01 -2.81 -3.40
C HIS A 187 -14.40 -3.46 -3.47
N HIS A 188 -14.51 -4.78 -3.28
CA HIS A 188 -15.70 -5.57 -3.58
C HIS A 188 -16.85 -5.45 -2.56
N ALA A 189 -16.70 -4.67 -1.50
CA ALA A 189 -17.77 -4.48 -0.50
C ALA A 189 -19.08 -3.93 -1.10
N ARG A 190 -19.00 -3.25 -2.25
CA ARG A 190 -20.13 -2.61 -2.92
C ARG A 190 -20.76 -3.46 -4.03
N ASN A 191 -20.23 -4.63 -4.34
CA ASN A 191 -20.65 -5.38 -5.53
C ASN A 191 -22.04 -6.01 -5.43
N LEU A 192 -22.57 -6.23 -4.21
CA LEU A 192 -23.94 -6.74 -4.07
C LEU A 192 -24.96 -5.85 -4.77
N GLN A 193 -25.79 -6.43 -5.63
CA GLN A 193 -26.87 -5.73 -6.30
C GLN A 193 -28.02 -5.40 -5.32
N ARG A 194 -28.27 -4.12 -5.12
CA ARG A 194 -29.31 -3.59 -4.19
C ARG A 194 -30.39 -2.79 -4.90
N ASN A 195 -30.26 -2.58 -6.23
CA ASN A 195 -31.13 -1.70 -7.00
C ASN A 195 -32.15 -2.44 -7.87
N ALA A 196 -32.10 -3.77 -7.92
CA ALA A 196 -32.94 -4.59 -8.82
C ALA A 196 -34.46 -4.35 -8.65
N GLY A 197 -34.90 -4.14 -7.42
CA GLY A 197 -36.33 -3.91 -7.10
C GLY A 197 -36.80 -2.47 -7.26
N ASP A 198 -35.91 -1.52 -7.57
CA ASP A 198 -36.21 -0.09 -7.62
C ASP A 198 -35.87 0.50 -8.99
N LYS A 199 -36.89 0.55 -9.87
CA LYS A 199 -36.73 1.00 -11.26
C LYS A 199 -36.21 2.44 -11.37
N GLU A 200 -36.56 3.30 -10.40
CA GLU A 200 -36.14 4.70 -10.42
C GLU A 200 -34.64 4.86 -10.06
N HIS A 201 -34.08 3.85 -9.38
CA HIS A 201 -32.68 3.85 -8.92
C HIS A 201 -31.84 2.71 -9.53
N TRP A 202 -32.19 2.15 -10.67
CA TRP A 202 -31.38 1.10 -11.31
C TRP A 202 -29.94 1.50 -11.54
N GLU A 203 -29.66 2.79 -11.78
CA GLU A 203 -28.30 3.34 -11.90
C GLU A 203 -27.77 3.90 -10.57
N GLY A 204 -28.44 3.61 -9.45
CA GLY A 204 -28.11 4.13 -8.12
C GLY A 204 -26.74 3.69 -7.61
N TRP A 205 -26.22 4.46 -6.64
CA TRP A 205 -24.88 4.25 -6.10
C TRP A 205 -24.79 3.16 -5.03
N SER A 206 -25.90 2.52 -4.65
CA SER A 206 -25.91 1.43 -3.65
C SER A 206 -25.35 0.11 -4.18
N SER A 207 -25.21 -0.02 -5.51
CA SER A 207 -24.57 -1.15 -6.20
C SER A 207 -23.47 -0.65 -7.12
N HIS A 208 -22.49 -1.49 -7.41
CA HIS A 208 -21.48 -1.11 -8.42
C HIS A 208 -22.07 -1.13 -9.80
N PHE A 209 -22.61 -2.27 -10.23
CA PHE A 209 -23.23 -2.38 -11.54
C PHE A 209 -24.66 -1.81 -11.53
N PRO A 210 -25.00 -0.94 -12.48
CA PRO A 210 -26.38 -0.58 -12.76
C PRO A 210 -27.21 -1.81 -13.14
N TYR A 211 -28.43 -1.89 -12.59
CA TYR A 211 -29.36 -2.96 -12.94
C TYR A 211 -30.13 -2.59 -14.20
N HIS A 212 -30.29 -3.53 -15.12
CA HIS A 212 -31.25 -3.40 -16.22
C HIS A 212 -31.73 -4.80 -16.64
N PRO A 213 -33.04 -5.02 -16.77
CA PRO A 213 -33.59 -6.35 -17.05
C PRO A 213 -33.15 -6.95 -18.41
N ASP A 214 -32.74 -6.12 -19.37
CA ASP A 214 -32.29 -6.56 -20.68
C ASP A 214 -30.77 -6.74 -20.78
N TRP A 215 -30.01 -6.50 -19.68
CA TRP A 215 -28.55 -6.62 -19.62
C TRP A 215 -28.10 -7.78 -18.75
N ALA A 216 -26.88 -8.25 -18.97
CA ALA A 216 -26.28 -9.28 -18.15
C ALA A 216 -26.19 -8.90 -16.66
N THR A 217 -26.25 -7.60 -16.32
CA THR A 217 -26.30 -7.10 -14.94
C THR A 217 -27.53 -7.55 -14.15
N SER A 218 -28.56 -8.06 -14.83
CA SER A 218 -29.76 -8.64 -14.20
C SER A 218 -29.71 -10.17 -14.10
N SER A 219 -28.65 -10.81 -14.58
CA SER A 219 -28.54 -12.26 -14.60
C SER A 219 -28.61 -12.87 -13.18
N THR A 220 -29.42 -13.90 -13.05
CA THR A 220 -29.49 -14.76 -11.85
C THR A 220 -28.80 -16.11 -12.07
N GLU A 221 -28.19 -16.30 -13.24
CA GLU A 221 -27.53 -17.54 -13.64
C GLU A 221 -26.02 -17.51 -13.31
N ASP A 222 -25.46 -18.65 -12.92
CA ASP A 222 -24.04 -18.82 -12.75
C ASP A 222 -23.28 -18.82 -14.10
N PRO A 223 -22.08 -18.25 -14.15
CA PRO A 223 -21.39 -17.51 -13.10
C PRO A 223 -21.73 -16.02 -13.06
N ALA A 224 -22.51 -15.49 -14.01
CA ALA A 224 -22.74 -14.06 -14.22
C ALA A 224 -23.34 -13.36 -12.97
N ARG A 225 -24.23 -14.03 -12.23
CA ARG A 225 -24.82 -13.47 -11.00
C ARG A 225 -23.77 -13.05 -9.95
N TRP A 226 -22.65 -13.75 -9.87
CA TRP A 226 -21.56 -13.44 -8.95
C TRP A 226 -20.76 -12.22 -9.39
N LEU A 227 -20.49 -12.07 -10.68
CA LEU A 227 -19.78 -10.89 -11.20
C LEU A 227 -20.60 -9.61 -10.96
N TYR A 228 -21.89 -9.68 -11.29
CA TYR A 228 -22.79 -8.53 -11.21
C TYR A 228 -23.45 -8.35 -9.84
N GLY A 229 -23.17 -9.26 -8.91
CA GLY A 229 -23.64 -9.20 -7.53
C GLY A 229 -25.14 -9.45 -7.36
N ASN A 230 -25.81 -10.01 -8.38
CA ASN A 230 -27.25 -10.26 -8.33
C ASN A 230 -27.56 -11.59 -7.63
N VAL A 231 -27.18 -11.65 -6.38
CA VAL A 231 -27.34 -12.80 -5.47
C VAL A 231 -28.03 -12.35 -4.18
N PRO A 232 -28.67 -13.26 -3.41
CA PRO A 232 -29.20 -12.93 -2.10
C PRO A 232 -28.10 -12.44 -1.14
N ALA A 233 -28.45 -11.52 -0.25
CA ALA A 233 -27.49 -10.95 0.71
C ALA A 233 -26.91 -12.00 1.67
N GLU A 234 -27.70 -13.01 2.01
CA GLU A 234 -27.29 -14.15 2.84
C GLU A 234 -26.27 -15.07 2.15
N GLU A 235 -26.19 -15.08 0.83
CA GLU A 235 -25.14 -15.76 0.06
C GLU A 235 -23.94 -14.81 -0.14
N TRP A 236 -24.19 -13.52 -0.38
CA TRP A 236 -23.15 -12.53 -0.68
C TRP A 236 -22.19 -12.26 0.48
N HIS A 237 -22.70 -12.05 1.71
CA HIS A 237 -21.82 -11.63 2.79
C HIS A 237 -20.84 -12.73 3.22
N PRO A 238 -21.20 -14.03 3.31
CA PRO A 238 -20.22 -15.11 3.45
C PRO A 238 -19.20 -15.12 2.30
N TYR A 239 -19.67 -15.05 1.06
CA TYR A 239 -18.81 -15.01 -0.15
C TYR A 239 -17.80 -13.85 -0.12
N TRP A 240 -18.23 -12.65 0.30
CA TRP A 240 -17.34 -11.52 0.50
C TRP A 240 -16.20 -11.84 1.46
N LYS A 241 -16.51 -12.45 2.59
CA LYS A 241 -15.53 -12.83 3.61
C LYS A 241 -14.64 -13.98 3.14
N ASP A 242 -15.21 -14.99 2.52
CA ASP A 242 -14.50 -16.21 2.12
C ASP A 242 -13.42 -15.91 1.07
N GLN A 243 -13.60 -14.94 0.19
CA GLN A 243 -12.56 -14.45 -0.70
C GLN A 243 -11.37 -13.84 0.05
N LEU A 244 -11.63 -13.09 1.12
CA LEU A 244 -10.57 -12.52 1.97
C LEU A 244 -9.81 -13.63 2.72
N VAL A 245 -10.53 -14.60 3.27
CA VAL A 245 -9.96 -15.77 3.96
C VAL A 245 -9.07 -16.55 3.00
N GLU A 246 -9.53 -16.81 1.77
CA GLU A 246 -8.75 -17.50 0.75
C GLU A 246 -7.42 -16.78 0.45
N VAL A 247 -7.45 -15.45 0.28
CA VAL A 247 -6.24 -14.64 0.03
C VAL A 247 -5.30 -14.64 1.25
N ILE A 248 -5.85 -14.59 2.46
CA ILE A 248 -5.05 -14.68 3.69
C ILE A 248 -4.34 -16.04 3.77
N ASP A 249 -5.04 -17.12 3.50
CA ASP A 249 -4.49 -18.48 3.59
C ASP A 249 -3.47 -18.79 2.49
N LYS A 250 -3.75 -18.36 1.25
CA LYS A 250 -2.86 -18.63 0.11
C LYS A 250 -1.62 -17.75 0.10
N TYR A 251 -1.74 -16.46 0.46
CA TYR A 251 -0.68 -15.49 0.20
C TYR A 251 -0.16 -14.77 1.44
N GLU A 252 -0.79 -14.91 2.60
CA GLU A 252 -0.37 -14.28 3.86
C GLU A 252 0.03 -12.80 3.69
N PRO A 253 -0.85 -11.92 3.19
CA PRO A 253 -0.53 -10.51 3.00
C PRO A 253 -0.13 -9.84 4.32
N ASP A 254 0.79 -8.87 4.24
CA ASP A 254 1.21 -8.06 5.38
C ASP A 254 0.29 -6.83 5.57
N VAL A 255 -0.34 -6.38 4.47
CA VAL A 255 -1.34 -5.31 4.47
C VAL A 255 -2.58 -5.76 3.71
N ILE A 256 -3.75 -5.63 4.33
CA ILE A 256 -5.04 -5.69 3.63
C ILE A 256 -5.65 -4.29 3.67
N TRP A 257 -5.95 -3.75 2.50
CA TRP A 257 -6.48 -2.42 2.33
C TRP A 257 -7.87 -2.45 1.70
N PHE A 258 -8.79 -1.65 2.22
CA PHE A 258 -10.16 -1.54 1.74
C PHE A 258 -10.47 -0.13 1.24
N ASP A 259 -11.12 -0.07 0.08
CA ASP A 259 -11.74 1.16 -0.41
C ASP A 259 -13.00 1.51 0.40
N VAL A 260 -13.61 2.65 0.08
CA VAL A 260 -14.88 3.11 0.66
C VAL A 260 -15.99 2.04 0.53
N TRP A 261 -17.06 2.21 1.31
CA TRP A 261 -18.24 1.33 1.40
C TRP A 261 -18.06 0.02 2.16
N LEU A 262 -16.96 -0.16 2.87
CA LEU A 262 -16.82 -1.32 3.76
C LEU A 262 -17.94 -1.38 4.82
N ASN A 263 -18.52 -0.22 5.18
CA ASN A 263 -19.71 -0.12 6.04
C ASN A 263 -20.98 -0.75 5.45
N MET A 264 -21.01 -1.07 4.14
CA MET A 264 -22.11 -1.83 3.52
C MET A 264 -22.08 -3.32 3.86
N ILE A 265 -20.96 -3.82 4.35
CA ILE A 265 -20.82 -5.17 4.87
C ILE A 265 -21.30 -5.17 6.33
N PRO A 266 -22.20 -6.06 6.73
CA PRO A 266 -22.67 -6.13 8.12
C PRO A 266 -21.52 -6.28 9.11
N GLU A 267 -21.67 -5.64 10.26
CA GLU A 267 -20.63 -5.55 11.28
C GLU A 267 -20.04 -6.90 11.67
N GLN A 268 -20.90 -7.92 11.81
CA GLN A 268 -20.49 -9.28 12.11
C GLN A 268 -19.41 -9.79 11.17
N TYR A 269 -19.59 -9.64 9.85
CA TYR A 269 -18.62 -10.15 8.86
C TYR A 269 -17.31 -9.36 8.88
N ARG A 270 -17.37 -8.05 9.18
CA ARG A 270 -16.18 -7.21 9.35
C ARG A 270 -15.37 -7.64 10.58
N GLN A 271 -16.06 -7.93 11.69
CA GLN A 271 -15.44 -8.46 12.92
C GLN A 271 -14.85 -9.85 12.71
N GLU A 272 -15.57 -10.75 12.05
CA GLU A 272 -15.08 -12.10 11.70
C GLU A 272 -13.82 -12.04 10.84
N PHE A 273 -13.79 -11.16 9.82
CA PHE A 273 -12.61 -10.93 8.99
C PHE A 273 -11.43 -10.43 9.83
N CYS A 274 -11.62 -9.38 10.64
CA CYS A 274 -10.55 -8.83 11.48
C CYS A 274 -9.99 -9.89 12.44
N ALA A 275 -10.87 -10.65 13.10
CA ALA A 275 -10.46 -11.71 14.01
C ALA A 275 -9.67 -12.81 13.29
N TYR A 276 -10.13 -13.22 12.10
CA TYR A 276 -9.45 -14.23 11.30
C TYR A 276 -8.04 -13.77 10.91
N TYR A 277 -7.92 -12.60 10.32
CA TYR A 277 -6.65 -12.07 9.83
C TYR A 277 -5.62 -11.84 10.94
N LEU A 278 -6.05 -11.24 12.06
CA LEU A 278 -5.18 -10.99 13.21
C LEU A 278 -4.73 -12.30 13.89
N ASN A 279 -5.62 -13.28 14.03
CA ASN A 279 -5.25 -14.58 14.58
C ASN A 279 -4.31 -15.35 13.65
N HIS A 280 -4.59 -15.35 12.35
CA HIS A 280 -3.72 -15.98 11.34
C HIS A 280 -2.31 -15.41 11.37
N ALA A 281 -2.18 -14.09 11.46
CA ALA A 281 -0.89 -13.41 11.58
C ALA A 281 -0.18 -13.76 12.91
N LYS A 282 -0.91 -13.72 14.02
CA LYS A 282 -0.38 -14.05 15.35
C LYS A 282 0.16 -15.47 15.44
N GLU A 283 -0.54 -16.46 14.86
CA GLU A 283 -0.10 -17.86 14.81
C GLU A 283 1.22 -18.03 14.04
N ARG A 284 1.55 -17.09 13.17
CA ARG A 284 2.78 -17.08 12.35
C ARG A 284 3.84 -16.11 12.87
N GLY A 285 3.60 -15.47 14.02
CA GLY A 285 4.52 -14.48 14.58
C GLY A 285 4.69 -13.25 13.69
N LYS A 286 3.66 -12.89 12.91
CA LYS A 286 3.64 -11.72 12.04
C LYS A 286 2.83 -10.59 12.65
N GLU A 287 3.24 -9.36 12.36
CA GLU A 287 2.45 -8.15 12.56
C GLU A 287 1.89 -7.71 11.21
N VAL A 288 0.60 -7.45 11.15
CA VAL A 288 -0.11 -7.10 9.92
C VAL A 288 -0.89 -5.80 10.08
N VAL A 289 -1.22 -5.19 8.96
CA VAL A 289 -1.97 -3.93 8.88
C VAL A 289 -3.29 -4.13 8.17
N ILE A 290 -4.36 -3.60 8.76
CA ILE A 290 -5.64 -3.39 8.10
C ILE A 290 -5.74 -1.89 7.82
N ALA A 291 -5.86 -1.49 6.56
CA ALA A 291 -6.07 -0.10 6.19
C ALA A 291 -7.44 0.09 5.54
N HIS A 292 -8.08 1.22 5.79
CA HIS A 292 -9.40 1.52 5.26
C HIS A 292 -9.63 3.00 5.08
N LYS A 293 -10.62 3.36 4.25
CA LYS A 293 -11.11 4.73 4.09
C LYS A 293 -12.29 5.01 5.03
N LYS A 294 -12.47 6.29 5.40
CA LYS A 294 -13.55 6.78 6.28
C LYS A 294 -13.52 6.13 7.69
N ALA A 295 -14.66 5.96 8.31
CA ALA A 295 -14.81 5.38 9.65
C ALA A 295 -15.49 4.00 9.59
N ASP A 296 -15.10 3.18 8.65
CA ASP A 296 -15.73 1.89 8.40
C ASP A 296 -15.24 0.78 9.35
N LEU A 297 -14.07 0.98 9.97
CA LEU A 297 -13.49 0.15 11.05
C LEU A 297 -13.01 1.05 12.19
N PRO A 298 -12.94 0.54 13.44
CA PRO A 298 -12.31 1.25 14.54
C PRO A 298 -10.83 1.51 14.28
N LEU A 299 -10.36 2.70 14.64
CA LEU A 299 -8.94 3.08 14.43
C LEU A 299 -7.99 2.28 15.32
N GLU A 300 -8.47 1.72 16.41
CA GLU A 300 -7.71 0.82 17.30
C GLU A 300 -7.30 -0.48 16.59
N VAL A 301 -8.04 -0.87 15.55
CA VAL A 301 -7.82 -2.12 14.79
C VAL A 301 -7.18 -1.87 13.45
N SER A 302 -7.19 -0.62 12.98
CA SER A 302 -6.90 -0.28 11.58
C SER A 302 -6.25 1.08 11.41
N ILE A 303 -5.68 1.30 10.24
CA ILE A 303 -5.05 2.55 9.82
C ILE A 303 -5.97 3.28 8.84
N LEU A 304 -6.21 4.58 9.12
CA LEU A 304 -7.00 5.42 8.25
C LEU A 304 -6.20 5.82 7.01
N ASP A 305 -6.78 5.60 5.86
CA ASP A 305 -6.31 6.11 4.58
C ASP A 305 -7.06 7.38 4.16
N ILE A 306 -6.33 8.39 3.69
CA ILE A 306 -6.84 9.67 3.19
C ILE A 306 -6.53 9.77 1.70
N GLU A 307 -7.48 9.36 0.88
CA GLU A 307 -7.32 9.34 -0.59
C GLU A 307 -6.89 10.70 -1.16
N GLN A 308 -5.77 10.69 -1.88
CA GLN A 308 -5.21 11.90 -2.55
C GLN A 308 -5.22 13.13 -1.65
N GLY A 309 -4.79 12.96 -0.40
CA GLY A 309 -4.94 13.96 0.63
C GLY A 309 -3.79 14.00 1.61
N GLY A 310 -4.04 14.61 2.75
CA GLY A 310 -3.04 14.75 3.81
C GLY A 310 -3.61 15.25 5.10
N LYS A 311 -2.71 15.61 5.99
CA LYS A 311 -3.01 16.25 7.26
C LYS A 311 -2.34 17.62 7.34
N LYS A 312 -3.01 18.53 8.03
CA LYS A 312 -2.49 19.88 8.28
C LYS A 312 -1.31 19.83 9.27
N ASP A 313 -1.44 19.03 10.30
CA ASP A 313 -0.51 18.92 11.42
C ASP A 313 -0.02 17.48 11.62
N VAL A 314 0.93 17.27 12.53
CA VAL A 314 1.42 15.94 12.91
C VAL A 314 0.30 15.09 13.48
N SER A 315 0.20 13.87 13.06
CA SER A 315 -0.74 12.88 13.60
C SER A 315 -0.09 12.08 14.73
N GLU A 316 -0.78 11.88 15.84
CA GLU A 316 -0.32 11.01 16.92
C GLU A 316 -0.20 9.55 16.45
N ARG A 317 -1.19 9.07 15.69
CA ARG A 317 -1.16 7.74 15.08
C ARG A 317 -0.64 7.80 13.65
N VAL A 318 -0.04 6.70 13.22
CA VAL A 318 0.31 6.49 11.81
C VAL A 318 -0.96 6.55 10.96
N TRP A 319 -0.87 7.12 9.79
CA TRP A 319 -1.94 7.22 8.80
C TRP A 319 -1.40 6.96 7.40
N LEU A 320 -2.28 6.61 6.50
CA LEU A 320 -1.96 6.30 5.10
C LEU A 320 -2.55 7.37 4.18
N THR A 321 -1.90 7.60 3.06
CA THR A 321 -2.53 8.27 1.91
C THR A 321 -2.23 7.48 0.65
N ASP A 322 -3.28 7.12 -0.09
CA ASP A 322 -3.15 6.56 -1.42
C ASP A 322 -3.11 7.67 -2.48
N ILE A 323 -2.11 7.62 -3.35
CA ILE A 323 -1.84 8.65 -4.36
C ILE A 323 -1.62 7.98 -5.71
N THR A 324 -2.28 8.46 -6.79
CA THR A 324 -1.95 7.98 -8.13
C THR A 324 -0.90 8.84 -8.82
N LEU A 325 -0.02 8.21 -9.59
CA LEU A 325 0.93 8.90 -10.48
C LEU A 325 0.23 9.54 -11.67
N SER A 326 -0.87 8.96 -12.15
CA SER A 326 -1.65 9.52 -13.26
C SER A 326 -2.39 10.80 -12.88
N ASN A 327 -2.52 11.71 -13.83
CA ASN A 327 -3.33 12.93 -13.69
C ASN A 327 -4.81 12.71 -14.04
N GLN A 328 -5.20 11.55 -14.58
CA GLN A 328 -6.55 11.31 -15.10
C GLN A 328 -7.30 10.20 -14.36
N SER A 329 -6.67 9.07 -14.08
CA SER A 329 -7.34 7.86 -13.61
C SER A 329 -6.44 7.05 -12.68
N TRP A 330 -7.03 6.20 -11.85
CA TRP A 330 -6.30 5.20 -11.08
C TRP A 330 -5.79 4.06 -11.98
N SER A 331 -6.60 3.64 -12.96
CA SER A 331 -6.20 2.65 -13.97
C SER A 331 -5.63 3.31 -15.22
N TYR A 332 -5.06 2.49 -16.10
CA TYR A 332 -4.60 2.97 -17.40
C TYR A 332 -5.76 3.45 -18.27
N VAL A 333 -5.60 4.64 -18.85
CA VAL A 333 -6.43 5.17 -19.93
C VAL A 333 -5.53 5.72 -21.04
N GLU A 334 -5.98 5.61 -22.27
CA GLU A 334 -5.21 6.09 -23.41
C GLU A 334 -4.97 7.61 -23.34
N GLY A 335 -3.75 8.04 -23.61
CA GLY A 335 -3.36 9.45 -23.59
C GLY A 335 -3.18 10.05 -22.18
N GLN A 336 -3.16 9.23 -21.12
CA GLN A 336 -2.94 9.75 -19.77
C GLN A 336 -1.55 10.36 -19.59
N THR A 337 -1.47 11.36 -18.72
CA THR A 337 -0.24 12.04 -18.32
C THR A 337 0.09 11.74 -16.85
N TYR A 338 1.33 11.97 -16.47
CA TYR A 338 1.82 11.64 -15.14
C TYR A 338 2.33 12.89 -14.41
N LYS A 339 2.31 12.81 -13.10
CA LYS A 339 2.85 13.86 -12.22
C LYS A 339 4.35 13.99 -12.38
N ASP A 340 4.85 15.22 -12.20
CA ASP A 340 6.29 15.47 -12.12
C ASP A 340 6.88 14.75 -10.90
N PRO A 341 8.00 13.99 -11.06
CA PRO A 341 8.65 13.30 -9.95
C PRO A 341 9.00 14.21 -8.78
N LYS A 342 9.43 15.46 -9.04
CA LYS A 342 9.72 16.45 -7.99
C LYS A 342 8.49 16.75 -7.14
N LEU A 343 7.32 16.86 -7.79
CA LEU A 343 6.06 17.10 -7.10
C LEU A 343 5.67 15.90 -6.21
N VAL A 344 5.82 14.69 -6.72
CA VAL A 344 5.54 13.45 -5.97
C VAL A 344 6.43 13.35 -4.74
N ILE A 345 7.75 13.55 -4.89
CA ILE A 345 8.72 13.48 -3.81
C ILE A 345 8.46 14.54 -2.73
N ARG A 346 8.17 15.79 -3.11
CA ARG A 346 7.89 16.89 -2.16
C ARG A 346 6.63 16.62 -1.35
N ASN A 347 5.57 16.11 -1.98
CA ASN A 347 4.36 15.71 -1.26
C ASN A 347 4.60 14.49 -0.37
N PHE A 348 5.39 13.51 -0.82
CA PHE A 348 5.84 12.38 0.00
C PHE A 348 6.57 12.84 1.27
N ILE A 349 7.51 13.79 1.16
CA ILE A 349 8.23 14.32 2.33
C ILE A 349 7.26 15.02 3.30
N ASP A 350 6.30 15.79 2.79
CA ASP A 350 5.28 16.42 3.64
C ASP A 350 4.47 15.38 4.43
N VAL A 351 4.08 14.30 3.78
CA VAL A 351 3.32 13.19 4.41
C VAL A 351 4.12 12.54 5.52
N ILE A 352 5.38 12.13 5.25
CA ILE A 352 6.21 11.44 6.26
C ILE A 352 6.59 12.33 7.43
N SER A 353 6.75 13.65 7.22
CA SER A 353 7.00 14.62 8.28
C SER A 353 5.82 14.78 9.26
N LYS A 354 4.65 14.25 8.90
CA LYS A 354 3.41 14.30 9.71
C LYS A 354 2.94 12.93 10.17
N ASN A 355 3.89 11.97 10.26
CA ASN A 355 3.64 10.60 10.67
C ASN A 355 2.80 9.78 9.66
N GLY A 356 2.85 10.14 8.38
CA GLY A 356 2.14 9.45 7.33
C GLY A 356 3.01 8.42 6.58
N VAL A 357 2.32 7.50 5.92
CA VAL A 357 2.87 6.52 4.97
C VAL A 357 2.17 6.72 3.63
N VAL A 358 2.88 6.54 2.53
CA VAL A 358 2.33 6.71 1.18
C VAL A 358 2.12 5.37 0.52
N LEU A 359 0.95 5.16 -0.05
CA LEU A 359 0.62 4.09 -0.98
C LEU A 359 0.52 4.68 -2.39
N LEU A 360 1.54 4.45 -3.21
CA LEU A 360 1.62 5.02 -4.54
C LEU A 360 1.00 4.08 -5.57
N ASN A 361 0.07 4.59 -6.37
CA ASN A 361 -0.58 3.80 -7.39
C ASN A 361 0.13 3.86 -8.73
N ILE A 362 0.31 2.69 -9.34
CA ILE A 362 0.68 2.54 -10.74
C ILE A 362 -0.51 2.04 -11.56
N SER A 363 -0.50 2.35 -12.85
CA SER A 363 -1.58 2.02 -13.79
C SER A 363 -1.03 1.30 -15.03
N PRO A 364 -0.80 -0.03 -14.95
CA PRO A 364 -0.33 -0.81 -16.10
C PRO A 364 -1.39 -0.93 -17.20
N MET A 365 -0.95 -1.15 -18.43
CA MET A 365 -1.81 -1.46 -19.57
C MET A 365 -2.39 -2.87 -19.46
N ALA A 366 -3.45 -3.17 -20.20
CA ALA A 366 -4.11 -4.47 -20.16
C ALA A 366 -3.17 -5.65 -20.47
N ASP A 367 -2.15 -5.43 -21.27
CA ASP A 367 -1.12 -6.43 -21.60
C ASP A 367 -0.11 -6.67 -20.46
N GLY A 368 -0.17 -5.90 -19.36
CA GLY A 368 0.72 -6.00 -18.21
C GLY A 368 1.94 -5.09 -18.26
N SER A 369 2.19 -4.40 -19.36
CA SER A 369 3.32 -3.46 -19.44
C SER A 369 3.02 -2.17 -18.66
N VAL A 370 4.03 -1.66 -17.94
CA VAL A 370 3.96 -0.37 -17.27
C VAL A 370 4.44 0.72 -18.22
N PRO A 371 3.64 1.78 -18.49
CA PRO A 371 4.04 2.84 -19.39
C PRO A 371 5.41 3.46 -19.06
N MET A 372 6.26 3.64 -20.05
CA MET A 372 7.64 4.15 -19.88
C MET A 372 7.69 5.51 -19.14
N ALA A 373 6.72 6.38 -19.39
CA ALA A 373 6.64 7.66 -18.68
C ALA A 373 6.38 7.48 -17.17
N GLN A 374 5.62 6.47 -16.80
CA GLN A 374 5.36 6.12 -15.39
C GLN A 374 6.59 5.48 -14.76
N GLN A 375 7.26 4.54 -15.46
CA GLN A 375 8.53 3.95 -15.00
C GLN A 375 9.59 5.04 -14.73
N LYS A 376 9.65 6.07 -15.58
CA LYS A 376 10.56 7.20 -15.39
C LYS A 376 10.31 7.91 -14.06
N VAL A 377 9.06 8.23 -13.74
CA VAL A 377 8.71 8.88 -12.46
C VAL A 377 9.15 8.03 -11.28
N LEU A 378 8.91 6.71 -11.34
CA LEU A 378 9.29 5.77 -10.29
C LEU A 378 10.80 5.68 -10.10
N ARG A 379 11.56 5.55 -11.18
CA ARG A 379 13.04 5.49 -11.11
C ARG A 379 13.67 6.81 -10.63
N GLU A 380 13.13 7.96 -11.04
CA GLU A 380 13.60 9.26 -10.53
C GLU A 380 13.29 9.41 -9.02
N MET A 381 12.12 8.97 -8.57
CA MET A 381 11.78 8.94 -7.16
C MET A 381 12.74 8.02 -6.38
N GLY A 382 12.98 6.82 -6.90
CA GLY A 382 13.89 5.87 -6.27
C GLY A 382 15.33 6.35 -6.21
N ALA A 383 15.82 7.02 -7.25
CA ALA A 383 17.16 7.63 -7.25
C ALA A 383 17.32 8.68 -6.14
N TRP A 384 16.30 9.52 -5.93
CA TRP A 384 16.28 10.49 -4.83
C TRP A 384 16.21 9.79 -3.47
N LEU A 385 15.33 8.80 -3.29
CA LEU A 385 15.19 8.04 -2.06
C LEU A 385 16.46 7.28 -1.69
N LYS A 386 17.14 6.68 -2.68
CA LYS A 386 18.42 6.00 -2.45
C LYS A 386 19.53 6.94 -1.97
N LYS A 387 19.51 8.19 -2.44
CA LYS A 387 20.50 9.21 -2.02
C LYS A 387 20.26 9.69 -0.59
N TYR A 388 19.01 9.68 -0.12
CA TYR A 388 18.61 10.27 1.15
C TYR A 388 17.87 9.27 2.06
N ASP A 389 18.15 7.98 1.92
CA ASP A 389 17.47 6.88 2.58
C ASP A 389 17.44 7.00 4.12
N GLU A 390 18.56 7.39 4.72
CA GLU A 390 18.67 7.56 6.18
C GLU A 390 17.77 8.68 6.74
N ALA A 391 17.41 9.66 5.92
CA ALA A 391 16.51 10.74 6.31
C ALA A 391 15.02 10.36 6.18
N VAL A 392 14.73 9.25 5.52
CA VAL A 392 13.38 8.78 5.18
C VAL A 392 13.01 7.54 5.98
N TYR A 393 13.68 6.41 5.72
CA TYR A 393 13.27 5.12 6.30
C TYR A 393 13.69 5.01 7.77
N GLY A 394 12.82 4.38 8.58
CA GLY A 394 13.06 4.24 10.01
C GLY A 394 13.03 5.54 10.80
N THR A 395 12.67 6.66 10.19
CA THR A 395 12.55 7.96 10.88
C THR A 395 11.18 8.16 11.52
N ARG A 396 11.07 9.19 12.34
CA ARG A 396 9.80 9.60 12.97
C ARG A 396 9.49 11.06 12.66
N ALA A 397 8.21 11.40 12.71
CA ALA A 397 7.76 12.78 12.67
C ALA A 397 8.17 13.50 13.96
N ARG A 398 8.59 14.75 13.83
CA ARG A 398 8.81 15.61 14.99
C ARG A 398 7.50 16.28 15.41
N MET A 399 7.43 16.72 16.67
CA MET A 399 6.29 17.50 17.18
C MET A 399 6.02 18.72 16.29
N GLU A 400 7.08 19.37 15.78
CA GLU A 400 7.01 20.39 14.75
C GLU A 400 7.47 19.83 13.41
N TYR A 401 6.52 19.65 12.48
CA TYR A 401 6.80 19.02 11.18
C TYR A 401 7.59 19.92 10.20
N GLY A 402 7.63 21.23 10.45
CA GLY A 402 8.28 22.18 9.55
C GLY A 402 7.57 23.54 9.47
N PHE A 403 7.98 24.34 8.49
CA PHE A 403 7.47 25.67 8.23
C PHE A 403 7.48 25.99 6.72
N GLY A 404 6.87 27.09 6.33
CA GLY A 404 6.82 27.59 4.96
C GLY A 404 5.47 28.19 4.63
N SER A 405 5.31 28.65 3.39
CA SER A 405 4.09 29.28 2.89
C SER A 405 3.08 28.25 2.39
N ALA A 406 3.56 27.16 1.79
CA ALA A 406 2.72 26.09 1.29
C ALA A 406 2.29 25.15 2.42
N LYS A 407 0.98 24.96 2.55
CA LYS A 407 0.38 24.15 3.63
C LYS A 407 -0.58 23.12 3.05
N ALA A 408 -0.41 21.88 3.46
CA ALA A 408 -1.43 20.86 3.30
C ALA A 408 -2.65 21.20 4.16
N LYS A 409 -3.80 20.70 3.78
CA LYS A 409 -5.05 20.74 4.57
C LYS A 409 -5.40 19.33 5.01
N ASP A 410 -6.29 19.23 5.99
CA ASP A 410 -6.84 17.93 6.38
C ASP A 410 -7.77 17.38 5.31
N GLY A 411 -7.67 16.07 5.08
CA GLY A 411 -8.53 15.32 4.17
C GLY A 411 -8.11 15.36 2.71
N LYS A 412 -9.01 14.93 1.84
CA LYS A 412 -8.79 14.84 0.38
C LYS A 412 -8.58 16.21 -0.25
N TYR A 413 -7.58 16.33 -1.12
CA TYR A 413 -7.27 17.62 -1.77
C TYR A 413 -8.16 17.90 -2.98
N GLY A 414 -8.68 16.87 -3.64
CA GLY A 414 -9.52 16.98 -4.84
C GLY A 414 -9.42 15.75 -5.71
N GLY A 415 -9.43 15.94 -7.02
CA GLY A 415 -9.22 14.86 -7.99
C GLY A 415 -7.73 14.48 -8.16
N GLN A 416 -7.43 13.66 -9.16
CA GLN A 416 -6.10 13.07 -9.39
C GLN A 416 -4.98 14.08 -9.58
N THR A 417 -5.27 15.29 -10.07
CA THR A 417 -4.28 16.37 -10.25
C THR A 417 -4.03 17.18 -8.96
N ALA A 418 -4.85 17.02 -7.94
CA ALA A 418 -4.77 17.82 -6.74
C ALA A 418 -3.57 17.44 -5.88
N THR A 419 -2.62 18.38 -5.75
CA THR A 419 -1.38 18.27 -4.97
C THR A 419 -1.05 19.63 -4.38
N VAL A 420 -0.16 19.64 -3.38
CA VAL A 420 0.37 20.87 -2.83
C VAL A 420 1.65 21.22 -3.57
N GLN A 421 1.77 22.50 -4.01
CA GLN A 421 2.97 23.00 -4.66
C GLN A 421 3.94 23.55 -3.60
N TYR A 422 5.08 22.91 -3.47
CA TYR A 422 6.15 23.29 -2.53
C TYR A 422 7.33 23.89 -3.27
N SER A 423 8.12 24.69 -2.54
CA SER A 423 9.33 25.37 -3.01
C SER A 423 10.50 25.18 -2.03
N GLY A 424 11.69 25.64 -2.41
CA GLY A 424 12.88 25.59 -1.56
C GLY A 424 12.79 26.43 -0.27
N SER A 425 11.73 27.23 -0.09
CA SER A 425 11.44 27.95 1.16
C SER A 425 10.51 27.20 2.10
N ASP A 426 9.91 26.11 1.64
CA ASP A 426 9.08 25.24 2.46
C ASP A 426 9.95 24.15 3.05
N VAL A 427 9.96 24.02 4.39
CA VAL A 427 10.85 23.13 5.12
C VAL A 427 10.05 22.07 5.86
N ARG A 428 10.58 20.84 5.89
CA ARG A 428 10.01 19.72 6.68
C ARG A 428 11.09 19.05 7.49
N PHE A 429 10.68 18.36 8.55
CA PHE A 429 11.58 17.68 9.48
C PHE A 429 11.15 16.22 9.66
N THR A 430 12.16 15.35 9.76
CA THR A 430 12.06 14.04 10.40
C THR A 430 13.16 13.91 11.43
N GLU A 431 13.08 12.90 12.29
CA GLU A 431 14.13 12.60 13.26
C GLU A 431 14.41 11.09 13.30
N SER A 432 15.65 10.72 13.68
CA SER A 432 15.98 9.32 13.96
C SER A 432 15.23 8.81 15.19
N LYS A 433 14.98 7.49 15.28
CA LYS A 433 14.27 6.87 16.42
C LYS A 433 14.94 7.14 17.77
N ASP A 434 16.27 7.16 17.80
CA ASP A 434 17.08 7.45 19.00
C ASP A 434 17.18 8.95 19.29
N LYS A 435 16.58 9.79 18.46
CA LYS A 435 16.57 11.26 18.53
C LYS A 435 17.97 11.90 18.43
N LYS A 436 18.96 11.16 17.92
CA LYS A 436 20.34 11.67 17.73
C LYS A 436 20.57 12.34 16.39
N ALA A 437 19.59 12.34 15.49
CA ALA A 437 19.68 13.07 14.23
C ALA A 437 18.34 13.71 13.88
N ILE A 438 18.41 14.95 13.36
CA ILE A 438 17.28 15.62 12.73
C ILE A 438 17.62 15.83 11.27
N TYR A 439 16.67 15.51 10.43
CA TYR A 439 16.78 15.71 8.98
C TYR A 439 15.89 16.88 8.58
N VAL A 440 16.50 17.86 7.93
CA VAL A 440 15.88 19.10 7.46
C VAL A 440 15.73 19.01 5.94
N PHE A 441 14.52 18.96 5.44
CA PHE A 441 14.21 18.93 4.02
C PHE A 441 13.75 20.29 3.55
N PHE A 442 14.48 20.88 2.62
CA PHE A 442 13.99 22.01 1.81
C PHE A 442 13.25 21.41 0.60
N LEU A 443 11.96 21.71 0.44
CA LEU A 443 11.11 21.06 -0.59
C LEU A 443 11.34 21.67 -1.99
N GLY A 444 12.59 21.76 -2.38
CA GLY A 444 13.14 22.28 -3.63
C GLY A 444 14.56 22.73 -3.42
N LYS A 445 15.12 23.42 -4.43
CA LYS A 445 16.43 24.06 -4.30
C LYS A 445 16.27 25.33 -3.44
N PRO A 446 16.84 25.37 -2.23
CA PRO A 446 16.84 26.59 -1.45
C PRO A 446 17.81 27.64 -2.02
N THR A 447 17.65 28.89 -1.59
CA THR A 447 18.66 29.93 -1.88
C THR A 447 19.92 29.65 -1.04
N SER A 448 21.11 29.79 -1.62
CA SER A 448 22.38 29.70 -0.89
C SER A 448 22.51 30.80 0.16
N GLY A 449 23.40 30.60 1.14
CA GLY A 449 23.61 31.50 2.24
C GLY A 449 22.83 31.13 3.51
N LYS A 450 22.54 32.08 4.37
CA LYS A 450 21.89 31.82 5.65
C LYS A 450 20.44 31.37 5.48
N ALA A 451 20.16 30.12 5.85
CA ALA A 451 18.82 29.57 5.96
C ALA A 451 18.39 29.59 7.43
N ASN A 452 17.38 30.40 7.76
CA ASN A 452 16.88 30.54 9.11
C ASN A 452 15.95 29.36 9.49
N LEU A 453 16.29 28.67 10.57
CA LEU A 453 15.55 27.52 11.11
C LEU A 453 14.94 27.86 12.49
N LYS A 454 14.20 28.96 12.59
CA LYS A 454 13.63 29.47 13.86
C LYS A 454 12.87 28.42 14.68
N SER A 455 12.24 27.47 14.02
CA SER A 455 11.54 26.37 14.67
C SER A 455 12.47 25.38 15.38
N LEU A 456 13.76 25.40 15.06
CA LEU A 456 14.79 24.64 15.75
C LEU A 456 15.53 25.51 16.81
N SER A 457 14.82 26.43 17.46
CA SER A 457 15.41 27.25 18.52
C SER A 457 15.85 26.44 19.72
N ALA A 458 16.77 26.99 20.52
CA ALA A 458 17.25 26.39 21.77
C ALA A 458 16.13 26.00 22.76
N ILE A 459 14.94 26.60 22.64
CA ILE A 459 13.74 26.27 23.43
C ILE A 459 13.25 24.86 23.07
N ASN A 460 13.44 24.41 21.81
CA ASN A 460 13.05 23.10 21.30
C ASN A 460 14.17 22.06 21.41
N TYR A 461 15.37 22.48 21.84
CA TYR A 461 16.52 21.63 22.10
C TYR A 461 16.90 21.71 23.56
N PRO A 462 16.63 20.67 24.36
CA PRO A 462 17.14 20.61 25.71
C PRO A 462 18.67 20.73 25.68
N PRO A 463 19.29 21.41 26.65
CA PRO A 463 20.73 21.56 26.75
C PRO A 463 21.54 20.24 26.81
N GLU A 464 20.85 19.14 27.14
CA GLU A 464 21.40 17.79 27.15
C GLU A 464 21.66 17.17 25.78
N PHE A 465 21.21 17.81 24.68
CA PHE A 465 21.46 17.36 23.31
C PHE A 465 22.24 18.41 22.51
N PRO A 466 23.53 18.61 22.81
CA PRO A 466 24.38 19.52 22.05
C PRO A 466 24.54 19.03 20.61
N ILE A 467 24.51 19.97 19.66
CA ILE A 467 24.74 19.67 18.25
C ILE A 467 26.22 19.34 18.07
N LYS A 468 26.48 18.16 17.55
CA LYS A 468 27.81 17.66 17.25
C LYS A 468 28.28 18.13 15.87
N ARG A 469 27.40 18.07 14.86
CA ARG A 469 27.74 18.37 13.48
C ARG A 469 26.49 18.65 12.65
N VAL A 470 26.65 19.52 11.63
CA VAL A 470 25.63 19.77 10.62
C VAL A 470 26.24 19.49 9.25
N THR A 471 25.57 18.65 8.43
CA THR A 471 26.08 18.22 7.12
C THR A 471 25.02 18.34 6.02
N LEU A 472 25.45 18.74 4.84
CA LEU A 472 24.64 18.61 3.63
C LEU A 472 24.64 17.14 3.22
N LEU A 473 23.51 16.46 3.42
CA LEU A 473 23.39 15.05 3.14
C LEU A 473 23.51 14.76 1.63
N GLY A 474 24.15 13.65 1.29
CA GLY A 474 24.41 13.27 -0.10
C GLY A 474 25.58 14.00 -0.78
N ALA A 475 26.21 14.98 -0.08
CA ALA A 475 27.45 15.62 -0.48
C ALA A 475 28.54 15.50 0.60
N ASP A 476 28.19 14.99 1.80
CA ASP A 476 29.04 14.84 2.99
C ASP A 476 29.82 16.12 3.35
N LYS A 477 29.21 17.26 3.03
CA LYS A 477 29.80 18.57 3.26
C LYS A 477 29.35 19.13 4.60
N GLU A 478 30.31 19.40 5.49
CA GLU A 478 30.02 20.08 6.75
C GLU A 478 29.60 21.54 6.50
N LEU A 479 28.58 21.99 7.24
CA LEU A 479 28.00 23.32 7.11
C LEU A 479 28.28 24.15 8.35
N GLU A 480 28.52 25.46 8.13
CA GLU A 480 28.51 26.46 9.20
C GLU A 480 27.07 26.60 9.74
N TYR A 481 26.94 26.70 11.06
CA TYR A 481 25.66 26.87 11.74
C TYR A 481 25.77 27.68 13.03
N ALA A 482 24.64 28.22 13.46
CA ALA A 482 24.45 28.76 14.80
C ALA A 482 23.06 28.38 15.30
N PHE A 483 23.00 27.78 16.48
CA PHE A 483 21.76 27.47 17.21
C PHE A 483 21.95 27.91 18.67
N ASN A 484 21.40 29.08 18.98
CA ASN A 484 21.48 29.69 20.32
C ASN A 484 20.26 30.57 20.55
N ASP A 485 20.23 31.32 21.66
CA ASP A 485 19.07 32.18 22.02
C ASP A 485 18.80 33.32 21.01
N HIS A 486 19.77 33.66 20.17
CA HIS A 486 19.71 34.79 19.25
C HIS A 486 19.66 34.37 17.79
N ASP A 487 20.44 33.33 17.45
CA ASP A 487 20.67 32.87 16.08
C ASP A 487 20.25 31.41 15.91
N ASN A 488 19.47 31.11 14.85
CA ASN A 488 19.04 29.75 14.51
C ASN A 488 19.12 29.60 13.00
N TYR A 489 20.33 29.36 12.49
CA TYR A 489 20.54 29.23 11.03
C TYR A 489 21.61 28.19 10.70
N ILE A 490 21.58 27.74 9.47
CA ILE A 490 22.65 27.03 8.77
C ILE A 490 23.07 27.85 7.55
N VAL A 491 24.32 27.69 7.11
CA VAL A 491 24.81 28.33 5.89
C VAL A 491 24.84 27.31 4.76
N LEU A 492 23.93 27.48 3.82
CA LEU A 492 23.82 26.61 2.65
C LEU A 492 24.87 27.03 1.60
N PRO A 493 25.59 26.09 0.98
CA PRO A 493 26.59 26.38 -0.04
C PRO A 493 25.93 26.80 -1.37
N GLU A 494 26.71 27.32 -2.29
CA GLU A 494 26.23 27.60 -3.63
C GLU A 494 26.02 26.33 -4.45
N ASP A 495 26.89 25.32 -4.25
CA ASP A 495 26.89 24.05 -4.96
C ASP A 495 26.40 22.88 -4.10
N GLY A 496 25.91 21.83 -4.76
CA GLY A 496 25.46 20.59 -4.11
C GLY A 496 24.00 20.60 -3.63
N LEU A 497 23.27 21.70 -3.84
CA LEU A 497 21.86 21.81 -3.51
C LEU A 497 21.01 21.03 -4.53
N ASP A 498 20.08 20.22 -4.04
CA ASP A 498 19.23 19.36 -4.86
C ASP A 498 17.98 20.12 -5.36
N GLU A 499 17.70 20.02 -6.65
CA GLU A 499 16.55 20.67 -7.29
C GLU A 499 15.21 20.07 -6.84
N THR A 500 15.20 18.79 -6.44
CA THR A 500 14.00 18.08 -6.02
C THR A 500 13.67 18.43 -4.57
N ALA A 501 14.60 18.11 -3.67
CA ALA A 501 14.56 18.50 -2.27
C ALA A 501 15.98 18.37 -1.70
N THR A 502 16.51 19.46 -1.12
CA THR A 502 17.81 19.46 -0.45
C THR A 502 17.65 18.97 0.98
N VAL A 503 18.55 18.09 1.43
CA VAL A 503 18.49 17.49 2.76
C VAL A 503 19.74 17.85 3.58
N VAL A 504 19.51 18.32 4.80
CA VAL A 504 20.57 18.61 5.78
C VAL A 504 20.35 17.72 7.00
N LYS A 505 21.44 17.12 7.50
CA LYS A 505 21.47 16.33 8.72
C LYS A 505 22.06 17.15 9.86
N ILE A 506 21.38 17.21 10.99
CA ILE A 506 21.85 17.77 12.25
C ILE A 506 22.07 16.62 13.19
N GLU A 507 23.32 16.33 13.52
CA GLU A 507 23.69 15.26 14.46
C GLU A 507 23.81 15.81 15.87
N MET A 508 23.24 15.08 16.85
CA MET A 508 23.36 15.34 18.29
C MET A 508 24.45 14.44 18.91
N GLU A 509 24.97 14.85 20.05
CA GLU A 509 25.92 14.02 20.83
C GLU A 509 25.28 12.76 21.43
#